data_4279d2bccfce36aef39beda53b954d32
#
_entry.id   4279d2bccfce36aef39beda53b954d32
#
_cell.length_a   1.000
_cell.length_b   1.000
_cell.length_c   1.000
_cell.angle_alpha   90.00
_cell.angle_beta   90.00
_cell.angle_gamma   90.00
#
_symmetry.space_group_name_H-M   'P 1'
#
loop_
_entity.id
_entity.type
_entity.pdbx_description
1 polymer ?
#
loop_
_entity_poly.entity_id
_entity_poly.type
_entity_poly.pdbx_seq_one_letter_code
_entity_poly.pdbx_strand_id
1 'polypeptide(L)'
;MYQYFNGLVIREGTEGVPAENVEALFQDAGWARNTPSWQMEKYSLIFTNSTWAFTVWDGEKMIGMVRVLSDKIMAATIMDLAVLSEYRGKGIGKKLVELCLQKLPHGDWFAHTSANNFSFYERCGFEVKDLSQNGTCAYYGYIQARKVGHR
;
A
#
# COMPACT_ATOMS: atom_id res chain seq x y z
N MET A 1 -13.77 -9.75 -7.60
CA MET A 1 -13.00 -10.92 -8.07
C MET A 1 -12.19 -11.51 -6.92
N TYR A 2 -12.10 -12.81 -6.87
CA TYR A 2 -11.31 -13.53 -5.87
C TYR A 2 -10.35 -14.47 -6.56
N GLN A 3 -9.20 -14.69 -5.94
CA GLN A 3 -8.29 -15.74 -6.38
C GLN A 3 -7.58 -16.34 -5.16
N TYR A 4 -7.08 -17.55 -5.32
CA TYR A 4 -6.40 -18.27 -4.24
C TYR A 4 -4.90 -18.22 -4.46
N PHE A 5 -4.16 -18.07 -3.36
CA PHE A 5 -2.71 -18.05 -3.37
C PHE A 5 -2.20 -18.65 -2.07
N ASN A 6 -1.58 -19.83 -2.15
CA ASN A 6 -1.00 -20.52 -0.98
C ASN A 6 -1.98 -20.66 0.20
N GLY A 7 -3.23 -21.03 -0.10
CA GLY A 7 -4.26 -21.20 0.93
C GLY A 7 -4.93 -19.93 1.39
N LEU A 8 -4.52 -18.78 0.86
CA LEU A 8 -5.09 -17.47 1.19
C LEU A 8 -6.02 -17.02 0.07
N VAL A 9 -6.92 -16.08 0.38
CA VAL A 9 -7.82 -15.50 -0.61
C VAL A 9 -7.36 -14.08 -0.89
N ILE A 10 -7.17 -13.76 -2.17
CA ILE A 10 -6.90 -12.39 -2.60
C ILE A 10 -8.19 -11.83 -3.21
N ARG A 11 -8.63 -10.69 -2.69
CA ARG A 11 -9.80 -9.98 -3.20
C ARG A 11 -9.34 -8.74 -3.94
N GLU A 12 -9.92 -8.51 -5.11
CA GLU A 12 -9.73 -7.26 -5.84
C GLU A 12 -10.92 -6.35 -5.56
N GLY A 13 -10.64 -5.10 -5.23
CA GLY A 13 -11.69 -4.10 -5.06
C GLY A 13 -11.33 -3.05 -4.02
N THR A 14 -11.92 -1.87 -4.19
CA THR A 14 -11.68 -0.72 -3.30
C THR A 14 -12.79 -0.55 -2.27
N GLU A 15 -13.93 -1.23 -2.45
CA GLU A 15 -15.08 -1.11 -1.56
C GLU A 15 -15.05 -2.14 -0.44
N GLY A 16 -15.59 -1.75 0.71
CA GLY A 16 -15.80 -2.67 1.81
C GLY A 16 -14.55 -3.11 2.56
N VAL A 17 -13.44 -2.36 2.45
CA VAL A 17 -12.23 -2.67 3.18
C VAL A 17 -12.38 -2.14 4.61
N PRO A 18 -12.33 -3.02 5.63
CA PRO A 18 -12.60 -2.58 7.01
C PRO A 18 -11.50 -1.70 7.56
N ALA A 19 -11.89 -0.55 8.13
CA ALA A 19 -10.94 0.43 8.68
C ALA A 19 -10.05 -0.16 9.77
N GLU A 20 -10.59 -0.99 10.65
CA GLU A 20 -9.85 -1.60 11.74
C GLU A 20 -8.77 -2.57 11.24
N ASN A 21 -9.00 -3.25 10.12
CA ASN A 21 -8.01 -4.13 9.52
C ASN A 21 -6.87 -3.32 8.87
N VAL A 22 -7.21 -2.22 8.21
CA VAL A 22 -6.22 -1.30 7.64
C VAL A 22 -5.34 -0.72 8.76
N GLU A 23 -5.96 -0.30 9.85
CA GLU A 23 -5.25 0.24 11.01
C GLU A 23 -4.28 -0.79 11.60
N ALA A 24 -4.72 -2.04 11.74
CA ALA A 24 -3.87 -3.11 12.25
C ALA A 24 -2.63 -3.35 11.37
N LEU A 25 -2.81 -3.30 10.04
CA LEU A 25 -1.69 -3.42 9.10
C LEU A 25 -0.75 -2.22 9.17
N PHE A 26 -1.27 -1.03 9.32
CA PHE A 26 -0.45 0.18 9.50
C PHE A 26 0.35 0.10 10.80
N GLN A 27 -0.26 -0.36 11.89
CA GLN A 27 0.42 -0.52 13.16
C GLN A 27 1.55 -1.56 13.06
N ASP A 28 1.29 -2.70 12.45
CA ASP A 28 2.29 -3.75 12.26
C ASP A 28 3.47 -3.26 11.41
N ALA A 29 3.20 -2.42 10.41
CA ALA A 29 4.23 -1.83 9.56
C ALA A 29 4.97 -0.65 10.22
N GLY A 30 4.48 -0.17 11.36
CA GLY A 30 5.07 0.97 12.04
C GLY A 30 4.69 2.32 11.46
N TRP A 31 3.64 2.38 10.64
CA TRP A 31 3.25 3.60 9.92
C TRP A 31 2.24 4.47 10.67
N ALA A 32 1.46 3.89 11.56
CA ALA A 32 0.34 4.57 12.20
C ALA A 32 0.49 4.60 13.72
N ARG A 33 1.52 5.32 14.19
CA ARG A 33 1.71 5.54 15.62
C ARG A 33 0.87 6.73 16.08
N ASN A 34 0.09 6.52 17.15
CA ASN A 34 -0.75 7.58 17.73
C ASN A 34 -1.69 8.20 16.71
N THR A 35 -2.31 7.36 15.87
CA THR A 35 -3.26 7.82 14.86
C THR A 35 -4.48 8.44 15.55
N PRO A 36 -4.85 9.70 15.20
CA PRO A 36 -6.07 10.29 15.74
C PRO A 36 -7.30 9.51 15.32
N SER A 37 -8.30 9.44 16.18
CA SER A 37 -9.53 8.69 15.90
C SER A 37 -10.24 9.15 14.62
N TRP A 38 -10.24 10.46 14.35
CA TRP A 38 -10.87 11.00 13.13
C TRP A 38 -10.21 10.48 11.85
N GLN A 39 -8.93 10.21 11.90
CA GLN A 39 -8.20 9.66 10.75
C GLN A 39 -8.43 8.16 10.64
N MET A 40 -8.40 7.45 11.76
CA MET A 40 -8.62 6.01 11.79
C MET A 40 -10.01 5.63 11.27
N GLU A 41 -11.03 6.40 11.65
CA GLU A 41 -12.40 6.18 11.19
C GLU A 41 -12.54 6.30 9.67
N LYS A 42 -11.61 6.98 9.01
CA LYS A 42 -11.64 7.20 7.57
C LYS A 42 -10.74 6.26 6.77
N TYR A 43 -10.11 5.29 7.42
CA TYR A 43 -9.18 4.40 6.71
C TYR A 43 -9.83 3.59 5.59
N SER A 44 -11.09 3.21 5.74
CA SER A 44 -11.81 2.55 4.64
C SER A 44 -11.97 3.47 3.42
N LEU A 45 -12.08 4.78 3.66
CA LEU A 45 -12.26 5.77 2.59
C LEU A 45 -11.01 5.95 1.74
N ILE A 46 -9.81 5.74 2.29
CA ILE A 46 -8.59 5.81 1.47
C ILE A 46 -8.60 4.71 0.42
N PHE A 47 -9.20 3.56 0.73
CA PHE A 47 -9.36 2.48 -0.25
C PHE A 47 -10.45 2.80 -1.26
N THR A 48 -11.62 3.24 -0.79
CA THR A 48 -12.73 3.62 -1.67
C THR A 48 -12.29 4.68 -2.68
N ASN A 49 -11.43 5.61 -2.27
CA ASN A 49 -10.94 6.68 -3.13
C ASN A 49 -9.68 6.31 -3.92
N SER A 50 -9.20 5.08 -3.82
CA SER A 50 -8.09 4.60 -4.62
C SER A 50 -8.54 4.11 -5.98
N THR A 51 -7.62 4.06 -6.94
CA THR A 51 -7.94 3.57 -8.29
C THR A 51 -8.11 2.06 -8.30
N TRP A 52 -7.16 1.34 -7.70
CA TRP A 52 -7.20 -0.11 -7.58
C TRP A 52 -6.73 -0.52 -6.20
N ALA A 53 -7.23 -1.65 -5.73
CA ALA A 53 -6.80 -2.22 -4.47
C ALA A 53 -6.97 -3.73 -4.47
N PHE A 54 -6.10 -4.39 -3.71
CA PHE A 54 -6.19 -5.83 -3.43
C PHE A 54 -6.01 -6.05 -1.94
N THR A 55 -6.75 -6.98 -1.39
CA THR A 55 -6.60 -7.40 0.01
C THR A 55 -6.40 -8.91 0.08
N VAL A 56 -5.66 -9.37 1.07
CA VAL A 56 -5.33 -10.78 1.26
C VAL A 56 -5.91 -11.24 2.60
N TRP A 57 -6.56 -12.38 2.57
CA TRP A 57 -7.35 -12.88 3.70
C TRP A 57 -6.97 -14.31 4.06
N ASP A 58 -6.76 -14.54 5.34
CA ASP A 58 -6.66 -15.86 5.92
C ASP A 58 -7.94 -16.08 6.72
N GLY A 59 -8.91 -16.78 6.10
CA GLY A 59 -10.26 -16.83 6.66
C GLY A 59 -10.87 -15.45 6.77
N GLU A 60 -11.23 -15.03 7.98
CA GLU A 60 -11.82 -13.72 8.24
C GLU A 60 -10.78 -12.64 8.59
N LYS A 61 -9.50 -13.02 8.63
CA LYS A 61 -8.43 -12.10 9.00
C LYS A 61 -7.78 -11.52 7.76
N MET A 62 -7.77 -10.18 7.64
CA MET A 62 -7.05 -9.51 6.57
C MET A 62 -5.57 -9.41 6.93
N ILE A 63 -4.72 -10.07 6.15
CA ILE A 63 -3.29 -10.20 6.46
C ILE A 63 -2.41 -9.41 5.49
N GLY A 64 -2.98 -8.84 4.46
CA GLY A 64 -2.22 -8.05 3.50
C GLY A 64 -3.12 -7.10 2.73
N MET A 65 -2.50 -6.07 2.20
CA MET A 65 -3.20 -5.07 1.40
C MET A 65 -2.25 -4.36 0.46
N VAL A 66 -2.80 -3.81 -0.61
CA VAL A 66 -2.13 -2.85 -1.48
C VAL A 66 -3.18 -1.93 -2.08
N ARG A 67 -2.87 -0.64 -2.20
CA ARG A 67 -3.72 0.30 -2.92
C ARG A 67 -2.89 1.14 -3.87
N VAL A 68 -3.52 1.58 -4.95
CA VAL A 68 -2.86 2.24 -6.08
C VAL A 68 -3.64 3.47 -6.48
N LEU A 69 -2.93 4.55 -6.78
CA LEU A 69 -3.48 5.74 -7.43
C LEU A 69 -2.93 5.81 -8.86
N SER A 70 -3.81 6.08 -9.82
CA SER A 70 -3.43 6.06 -11.23
C SER A 70 -4.35 6.95 -12.06
N ASP A 71 -3.80 7.52 -13.15
CA ASP A 71 -4.59 8.14 -14.20
C ASP A 71 -5.18 7.09 -15.16
N LYS A 72 -4.79 5.81 -15.01
CA LYS A 72 -5.21 4.67 -15.84
C LYS A 72 -4.70 4.73 -17.27
N ILE A 73 -3.84 5.66 -17.58
CA ILE A 73 -3.32 5.89 -18.94
C ILE A 73 -1.79 5.81 -18.95
N MET A 74 -1.12 6.63 -18.16
CA MET A 74 0.32 6.76 -18.22
C MET A 74 1.04 6.25 -16.99
N ALA A 75 0.52 6.50 -15.80
CA ALA A 75 1.27 6.30 -14.58
C ALA A 75 0.41 5.75 -13.45
N ALA A 76 1.05 5.05 -12.53
CA ALA A 76 0.44 4.54 -11.32
C ALA A 76 1.45 4.57 -10.17
N THR A 77 0.96 4.78 -8.97
CA THR A 77 1.77 4.79 -7.75
C THR A 77 1.21 3.81 -6.74
N ILE A 78 2.06 2.93 -6.24
CA ILE A 78 1.72 2.07 -5.11
C ILE A 78 1.79 2.95 -3.85
N MET A 79 0.67 3.08 -3.15
CA MET A 79 0.58 3.95 -1.98
C MET A 79 0.87 3.21 -0.69
N ASP A 80 0.18 2.08 -0.48
CA ASP A 80 0.33 1.29 0.73
C ASP A 80 0.38 -0.18 0.35
N LEU A 81 1.52 -0.80 0.55
CA LEU A 81 1.71 -2.24 0.42
C LEU A 81 2.15 -2.75 1.78
N ALA A 82 1.35 -3.60 2.39
CA ALA A 82 1.67 -4.14 3.69
C ALA A 82 1.21 -5.60 3.81
N VAL A 83 2.03 -6.40 4.46
CA VAL A 83 1.73 -7.79 4.82
C VAL A 83 2.10 -7.95 6.29
N LEU A 84 1.21 -8.56 7.08
CA LEU A 84 1.49 -8.80 8.50
C LEU A 84 2.80 -9.55 8.66
N SER A 85 3.54 -9.21 9.71
CA SER A 85 4.88 -9.76 9.97
C SER A 85 4.92 -11.27 9.92
N GLU A 86 3.92 -11.94 10.50
CA GLU A 86 3.87 -13.40 10.57
C GLU A 86 3.60 -14.07 9.22
N TYR A 87 3.19 -13.30 8.21
CA TYR A 87 2.94 -13.79 6.84
C TYR A 87 4.01 -13.37 5.84
N ARG A 88 5.02 -12.64 6.27
CA ARG A 88 6.10 -12.19 5.38
C ARG A 88 7.02 -13.35 4.97
N GLY A 89 7.74 -13.14 3.87
CA GLY A 89 8.67 -14.15 3.36
C GLY A 89 8.01 -15.29 2.61
N LYS A 90 6.73 -15.17 2.25
CA LYS A 90 5.95 -16.21 1.57
C LYS A 90 5.52 -15.82 0.16
N GLY A 91 6.06 -14.73 -0.37
CA GLY A 91 5.75 -14.27 -1.73
C GLY A 91 4.47 -13.47 -1.88
N ILE A 92 3.78 -13.14 -0.79
CA ILE A 92 2.49 -12.44 -0.84
C ILE A 92 2.67 -11.02 -1.39
N GLY A 93 3.65 -10.29 -0.88
CA GLY A 93 3.93 -8.93 -1.35
C GLY A 93 4.26 -8.89 -2.83
N LYS A 94 5.09 -9.81 -3.29
CA LYS A 94 5.44 -9.91 -4.71
C LYS A 94 4.21 -10.21 -5.57
N LYS A 95 3.34 -11.10 -5.09
CA LYS A 95 2.09 -11.43 -5.78
C LYS A 95 1.20 -10.20 -5.89
N LEU A 96 1.08 -9.42 -4.83
CA LEU A 96 0.29 -8.18 -4.86
C LEU A 96 0.84 -7.18 -5.87
N VAL A 97 2.16 -7.02 -5.94
CA VAL A 97 2.78 -6.13 -6.94
C VAL A 97 2.51 -6.63 -8.36
N GLU A 98 2.63 -7.93 -8.59
CA GLU A 98 2.34 -8.52 -9.91
C GLU A 98 0.90 -8.22 -10.34
N LEU A 99 -0.05 -8.37 -9.44
CA LEU A 99 -1.46 -8.07 -9.73
C LEU A 99 -1.68 -6.60 -10.05
N CYS A 100 -0.99 -5.72 -9.33
CA CYS A 100 -1.04 -4.28 -9.62
C CYS A 100 -0.51 -4.00 -11.02
N LEU A 101 0.68 -4.50 -11.35
CA LEU A 101 1.30 -4.24 -12.65
C LEU A 101 0.43 -4.69 -13.81
N GLN A 102 -0.36 -5.75 -13.65
CA GLN A 102 -1.28 -6.23 -14.67
C GLN A 102 -2.42 -5.24 -14.97
N LYS A 103 -2.69 -4.29 -14.08
CA LYS A 103 -3.74 -3.29 -14.29
C LYS A 103 -3.31 -2.20 -15.26
N LEU A 104 -2.01 -1.96 -15.40
CA LEU A 104 -1.45 -0.97 -16.30
C LEU A 104 -0.08 -1.45 -16.78
N PRO A 105 -0.06 -2.50 -17.64
CA PRO A 105 1.19 -3.20 -17.98
C PRO A 105 2.18 -2.39 -18.82
N HIS A 106 1.73 -1.33 -19.47
CA HIS A 106 2.57 -0.47 -20.30
C HIS A 106 2.74 0.94 -19.73
N GLY A 107 2.26 1.17 -18.50
CA GLY A 107 2.43 2.44 -17.82
C GLY A 107 3.70 2.48 -16.98
N ASP A 108 3.98 3.67 -16.47
CA ASP A 108 5.09 3.88 -15.55
C ASP A 108 4.59 3.69 -14.12
N TRP A 109 5.31 2.88 -13.35
CA TRP A 109 4.94 2.57 -11.98
C TRP A 109 5.96 3.13 -11.00
N PHE A 110 5.45 3.67 -9.92
CA PHE A 110 6.27 4.26 -8.87
C PHE A 110 5.88 3.71 -7.50
N ALA A 111 6.86 3.58 -6.62
CA ALA A 111 6.65 3.27 -5.21
C ALA A 111 7.63 4.11 -4.41
N HIS A 112 7.11 4.90 -3.47
CA HIS A 112 7.95 5.66 -2.55
C HIS A 112 8.14 4.82 -1.28
N THR A 113 9.38 4.45 -1.00
CA THR A 113 9.67 3.52 0.08
C THR A 113 11.03 3.80 0.71
N SER A 114 11.28 3.18 1.87
CA SER A 114 12.59 3.28 2.52
C SER A 114 13.59 2.31 1.91
N ALA A 115 14.87 2.56 2.16
CA ALA A 115 15.95 1.75 1.60
C ALA A 115 15.83 0.27 1.97
N ASN A 116 15.22 -0.05 3.10
CA ASN A 116 15.01 -1.43 3.54
C ASN A 116 14.22 -2.26 2.53
N ASN A 117 13.38 -1.61 1.73
CA ASN A 117 12.49 -2.28 0.78
C ASN A 117 12.99 -2.21 -0.67
N PHE A 118 14.14 -1.60 -0.92
CA PHE A 118 14.65 -1.47 -2.29
C PHE A 118 14.85 -2.83 -2.95
N SER A 119 15.46 -3.79 -2.25
CA SER A 119 15.69 -5.11 -2.82
C SER A 119 14.39 -5.86 -3.13
N PHE A 120 13.34 -5.64 -2.33
CA PHE A 120 12.02 -6.21 -2.61
C PHE A 120 11.48 -5.70 -3.94
N TYR A 121 11.51 -4.37 -4.15
CA TYR A 121 11.00 -3.78 -5.38
C TYR A 121 11.86 -4.13 -6.59
N GLU A 122 13.17 -4.25 -6.42
CA GLU A 122 14.05 -4.72 -7.48
C GLU A 122 13.67 -6.13 -7.93
N ARG A 123 13.35 -7.02 -6.98
CA ARG A 123 12.88 -8.38 -7.30
C ARG A 123 11.52 -8.38 -8.00
N CYS A 124 10.74 -7.32 -7.85
CA CYS A 124 9.48 -7.13 -8.57
C CYS A 124 9.66 -6.49 -9.95
N GLY A 125 10.89 -6.19 -10.34
CA GLY A 125 11.20 -5.60 -11.64
C GLY A 125 11.30 -4.07 -11.63
N PHE A 126 11.25 -3.44 -10.46
CA PHE A 126 11.44 -2.01 -10.33
C PHE A 126 12.93 -1.67 -10.33
N GLU A 127 13.23 -0.49 -10.82
CA GLU A 127 14.58 0.06 -10.80
C GLU A 127 14.69 1.10 -9.69
N VAL A 128 15.68 0.96 -8.81
CA VAL A 128 15.94 1.97 -7.77
C VAL A 128 16.67 3.13 -8.42
N LYS A 129 16.10 4.33 -8.38
CA LYS A 129 16.70 5.49 -9.03
C LYS A 129 17.78 6.11 -8.14
N ASP A 130 18.86 6.51 -8.79
CA ASP A 130 19.92 7.29 -8.14
C ASP A 130 19.39 8.68 -7.83
N LEU A 131 19.44 9.08 -6.56
CA LEU A 131 18.95 10.37 -6.10
C LEU A 131 19.99 11.49 -6.18
N SER A 132 21.17 11.24 -6.77
CA SER A 132 22.20 12.26 -6.88
C SER A 132 21.76 13.45 -7.74
N GLN A 133 20.91 13.21 -8.74
CA GLN A 133 20.39 14.25 -9.64
C GLN A 133 18.87 14.40 -9.54
N ASN A 134 18.18 13.43 -8.98
CA ASN A 134 16.74 13.42 -8.81
C ASN A 134 16.41 13.16 -7.35
N GLY A 135 15.55 13.97 -6.78
CA GLY A 135 15.14 13.81 -5.40
C GLY A 135 13.64 13.92 -5.25
N THR A 136 13.16 13.69 -4.05
CA THR A 136 11.76 13.88 -3.70
C THR A 136 11.58 15.25 -3.08
N CYS A 137 10.64 16.03 -3.64
CA CYS A 137 10.19 17.27 -3.02
C CYS A 137 8.88 16.94 -2.30
N ALA A 138 8.87 17.07 -0.99
CA ALA A 138 7.73 16.65 -0.19
C ALA A 138 7.21 17.79 0.68
N TYR A 139 5.90 17.88 0.77
CA TYR A 139 5.20 18.73 1.72
C TYR A 139 4.39 17.83 2.64
N TYR A 140 4.73 17.82 3.91
CA TYR A 140 4.06 16.96 4.88
C TYR A 140 3.01 17.75 5.67
N GLY A 141 1.76 17.58 5.27
CA GLY A 141 0.65 18.29 5.91
C GLY A 141 0.52 17.98 7.40
N TYR A 142 0.86 16.77 7.85
CA TYR A 142 0.79 16.43 9.27
C TYR A 142 1.80 17.24 10.12
N ILE A 143 2.95 17.57 9.54
CA ILE A 143 3.93 18.42 10.23
C ILE A 143 3.39 19.83 10.38
N GLN A 144 2.77 20.36 9.32
CA GLN A 144 2.16 21.67 9.35
C GLN A 144 0.98 21.71 10.33
N ALA A 145 0.18 20.65 10.36
CA ALA A 145 -0.94 20.55 11.29
C ALA A 145 -0.48 20.60 12.74
N ARG A 146 0.63 19.95 13.06
CA ARG A 146 1.21 20.01 14.41
C ARG A 146 1.63 21.42 14.80
N LYS A 147 2.19 22.17 13.85
CA LYS A 147 2.65 23.55 14.10
C LYS A 147 1.51 24.48 14.49
N VAL A 148 0.29 24.19 14.04
CA VAL A 148 -0.90 24.99 14.36
C VAL A 148 -1.84 24.29 15.35
N GLY A 149 -1.38 23.24 16.01
CA GLY A 149 -2.13 22.58 17.07
C GLY A 149 -3.20 21.60 16.62
N HIS A 150 -3.23 21.22 15.36
CA HIS A 150 -4.16 20.23 14.80
C HIS A 150 -3.59 18.83 14.95
N ARG A 151 -3.73 18.24 16.08
CA ARG A 151 -3.13 16.95 16.21
C ARG A 151 -4.04 15.92 16.85
#